data_d80a9b5891c31f223f037cec7fb6d351
#
_entry.id   d80a9b5891c31f223f037cec7fb6d351
#
_cell.length_a   1.000
_cell.length_b   1.000
_cell.length_c   1.000
_cell.angle_alpha   90.00
_cell.angle_beta   90.00
_cell.angle_gamma   90.00
#
_symmetry.space_group_name_H-M   'P 1'
#
loop_
_entity.id
_entity.type
_entity.pdbx_description
1 polymer ?
#
loop_
_entity_poly.entity_id
_entity_poly.type
_entity_poly.pdbx_seq_one_letter_code
_entity_poly.pdbx_strand_id
1 'polypeptide(L)'
;MLSLERQEAMRERHKLENLAYRTSRDIYEELLATYVSSNAKVLDAGCGQAGIVEQVMSVVKQVVGIDQTFGDYRDTIKLRDLVRGRLEALPLPSNSFDVISCTWVLEHLENPDPVFQEFARVLRAKGVLLFLAPNAHNYIALISRVVPNWLHKHVVRVLYGREQQFTFPVYYKTNTKDKLDESLNRHGFICEYFRYIGDPTYIAFNEPLYRLGVFLERLTDFQGMRHFKVHFVAVYRYQG
;
A
#
# COMPACT_ATOMS: atom_id res chain seq x y z
N MET A 1 7.73 22.73 11.56
CA MET A 1 7.59 21.29 11.34
C MET A 1 6.28 20.85 11.99
N LEU A 2 5.21 20.75 11.20
CA LEU A 2 3.98 20.08 11.66
C LEU A 2 4.29 18.60 11.47
N SER A 3 4.76 17.98 12.50
CA SER A 3 5.56 16.79 12.46
C SER A 3 4.68 15.56 12.22
N LEU A 4 5.21 14.62 11.49
CA LEU A 4 4.78 13.21 11.46
C LEU A 4 4.48 12.71 12.88
N GLU A 5 5.22 13.17 13.89
CA GLU A 5 5.00 12.92 15.31
C GLU A 5 3.62 13.35 15.81
N ARG A 6 3.10 14.50 15.39
CA ARG A 6 1.72 14.93 15.77
C ARG A 6 0.67 14.05 15.11
N GLN A 7 0.87 13.72 13.85
CA GLN A 7 -0.05 12.84 13.14
C GLN A 7 -0.06 11.45 13.77
N GLU A 8 1.11 10.95 14.16
CA GLU A 8 1.23 9.67 14.87
C GLU A 8 0.60 9.74 16.26
N ALA A 9 0.83 10.79 17.03
CA ALA A 9 0.18 11.00 18.32
C ALA A 9 -1.36 11.07 18.20
N MET A 10 -1.88 11.70 17.14
CA MET A 10 -3.32 11.73 16.87
C MET A 10 -3.85 10.34 16.47
N ARG A 11 -3.05 9.55 15.74
CA ARG A 11 -3.41 8.18 15.38
C ARG A 11 -3.49 7.27 16.60
N GLU A 12 -2.51 7.35 17.49
CA GLU A 12 -2.53 6.59 18.74
C GLU A 12 -3.70 7.01 19.63
N ARG A 13 -3.96 8.31 19.77
CA ARG A 13 -5.14 8.82 20.47
C ARG A 13 -6.42 8.24 19.85
N HIS A 14 -6.54 8.29 18.51
CA HIS A 14 -7.75 7.77 17.84
C HIS A 14 -7.94 6.27 18.05
N LYS A 15 -6.87 5.49 18.08
CA LYS A 15 -6.91 4.06 18.42
C LYS A 15 -7.42 3.83 19.84
N LEU A 16 -6.93 4.62 20.81
CA LEU A 16 -7.37 4.50 22.21
C LEU A 16 -8.85 4.88 22.41
N GLU A 17 -9.31 5.92 21.70
CA GLU A 17 -10.70 6.38 21.77
C GLU A 17 -11.67 5.47 20.98
N ASN A 18 -11.16 4.67 20.03
CA ASN A 18 -11.95 3.84 19.11
C ASN A 18 -11.34 2.44 18.99
N LEU A 19 -11.58 1.58 19.97
CA LEU A 19 -10.98 0.23 20.04
C LEU A 19 -11.28 -0.67 18.83
N ALA A 20 -12.35 -0.40 18.10
CA ALA A 20 -12.71 -1.10 16.87
C ALA A 20 -11.96 -0.56 15.62
N TYR A 21 -11.27 0.57 15.75
CA TYR A 21 -10.53 1.15 14.63
C TYR A 21 -9.29 0.31 14.31
N ARG A 22 -9.15 -0.02 13.03
CA ARG A 22 -8.01 -0.76 12.49
C ARG A 22 -7.42 0.05 11.34
N THR A 23 -6.14 0.28 11.37
CA THR A 23 -5.44 0.93 10.27
C THR A 23 -5.37 0.02 9.05
N SER A 24 -5.09 0.60 7.88
CA SER A 24 -4.85 -0.18 6.67
C SER A 24 -3.67 -1.15 6.83
N ARG A 25 -2.67 -0.77 7.62
CA ARG A 25 -1.54 -1.62 7.98
C ARG A 25 -1.99 -2.81 8.83
N ASP A 26 -2.76 -2.59 9.90
CA ASP A 26 -3.23 -3.66 10.79
C ASP A 26 -4.03 -4.71 10.01
N ILE A 27 -4.92 -4.26 9.09
CA ILE A 27 -5.73 -5.15 8.25
C ILE A 27 -4.87 -5.91 7.25
N TYR A 28 -3.88 -5.25 6.64
CA TYR A 28 -2.97 -5.89 5.71
C TYR A 28 -2.11 -6.96 6.40
N GLU A 29 -1.58 -6.65 7.57
CA GLU A 29 -0.76 -7.56 8.37
C GLU A 29 -1.53 -8.81 8.77
N GLU A 30 -2.79 -8.68 9.18
CA GLU A 30 -3.68 -9.82 9.46
C GLU A 30 -3.92 -10.69 8.21
N LEU A 31 -4.20 -10.05 7.07
CA LEU A 31 -4.38 -10.77 5.82
C LEU A 31 -3.10 -11.49 5.41
N LEU A 32 -1.95 -10.83 5.44
CA LEU A 32 -0.67 -11.46 5.12
C LEU A 32 -0.44 -12.69 6.00
N ALA A 33 -0.67 -12.58 7.31
CA ALA A 33 -0.54 -13.71 8.24
C ALA A 33 -1.50 -14.87 7.93
N THR A 34 -2.68 -14.58 7.36
CA THR A 34 -3.66 -15.60 6.94
C THR A 34 -3.21 -16.40 5.72
N TYR A 35 -2.48 -15.75 4.80
CA TYR A 35 -2.08 -16.37 3.52
C TYR A 35 -0.69 -17.01 3.54
N VAL A 36 0.10 -16.84 4.60
CA VAL A 36 1.41 -17.47 4.72
C VAL A 36 1.35 -18.77 5.54
N SER A 37 2.25 -19.70 5.20
CA SER A 37 2.50 -20.91 5.97
C SER A 37 3.98 -21.04 6.28
N SER A 38 4.35 -21.98 7.15
CA SER A 38 5.77 -22.21 7.52
C SER A 38 6.66 -22.60 6.34
N ASN A 39 6.09 -23.15 5.27
CA ASN A 39 6.81 -23.48 4.05
C ASN A 39 6.72 -22.43 2.96
N ALA A 40 5.98 -21.32 3.18
CA ALA A 40 5.78 -20.31 2.18
C ALA A 40 7.08 -19.54 1.86
N LYS A 41 7.24 -19.22 0.57
CA LYS A 41 8.20 -18.25 0.08
C LYS A 41 7.46 -16.96 -0.28
N VAL A 42 7.88 -15.86 0.32
CA VAL A 42 7.25 -14.54 0.17
C VAL A 42 8.19 -13.63 -0.61
N LEU A 43 7.66 -12.96 -1.62
CA LEU A 43 8.32 -11.85 -2.32
C LEU A 43 7.75 -10.53 -1.79
N ASP A 44 8.60 -9.64 -1.30
CA ASP A 44 8.25 -8.25 -0.99
C ASP A 44 8.64 -7.36 -2.16
N ALA A 45 7.65 -7.03 -2.98
CA ALA A 45 7.82 -6.31 -4.25
C ALA A 45 7.77 -4.80 -4.02
N GLY A 46 8.89 -4.11 -4.27
CA GLY A 46 9.08 -2.72 -3.89
C GLY A 46 9.28 -2.59 -2.37
N CYS A 47 10.18 -3.41 -1.83
CA CYS A 47 10.32 -3.58 -0.38
C CYS A 47 10.78 -2.31 0.36
N GLY A 48 11.40 -1.35 -0.31
CA GLY A 48 11.90 -0.14 0.35
C GLY A 48 12.65 -0.47 1.64
N GLN A 49 12.11 0.00 2.78
CA GLN A 49 12.64 -0.29 4.11
C GLN A 49 12.11 -1.60 4.73
N ALA A 50 11.29 -2.37 4.02
CA ALA A 50 10.80 -3.72 4.35
C ALA A 50 9.97 -3.88 5.65
N GLY A 51 9.33 -2.84 6.15
CA GLY A 51 8.74 -2.87 7.50
C GLY A 51 7.53 -3.81 7.71
N ILE A 52 6.71 -4.10 6.68
CA ILE A 52 5.44 -4.86 6.87
C ILE A 52 5.68 -6.38 6.89
N VAL A 53 6.54 -6.88 6.01
CA VAL A 53 6.81 -8.32 5.91
C VAL A 53 7.66 -8.86 7.05
N GLU A 54 8.32 -8.00 7.83
CA GLU A 54 9.16 -8.40 8.96
C GLU A 54 8.42 -9.28 9.96
N GLN A 55 7.13 -9.03 10.19
CA GLN A 55 6.32 -9.81 11.13
C GLN A 55 6.14 -11.28 10.76
N VAL A 56 6.22 -11.62 9.47
CA VAL A 56 6.08 -13.01 9.01
C VAL A 56 7.41 -13.73 8.79
N MET A 57 8.55 -13.02 8.90
CA MET A 57 9.88 -13.59 8.65
C MET A 57 10.22 -14.80 9.53
N SER A 58 9.75 -14.81 10.79
CA SER A 58 9.99 -15.92 11.72
C SER A 58 9.08 -17.12 11.46
N VAL A 59 8.02 -16.95 10.68
CA VAL A 59 7.00 -17.97 10.42
C VAL A 59 7.23 -18.66 9.09
N VAL A 60 7.65 -17.92 8.06
CA VAL A 60 7.78 -18.42 6.69
C VAL A 60 9.15 -19.01 6.40
N LYS A 61 9.23 -19.81 5.34
CA LYS A 61 10.49 -20.42 4.89
C LYS A 61 11.51 -19.39 4.42
N GLN A 62 11.06 -18.37 3.68
CA GLN A 62 11.93 -17.36 3.09
C GLN A 62 11.13 -16.10 2.77
N VAL A 63 11.75 -14.94 2.99
CA VAL A 63 11.30 -13.65 2.44
C VAL A 63 12.41 -13.07 1.58
N VAL A 64 12.06 -12.74 0.34
CA VAL A 64 12.96 -12.04 -0.60
C VAL A 64 12.41 -10.64 -0.83
N GLY A 65 13.22 -9.62 -0.58
CA GLY A 65 12.87 -8.23 -0.90
C GLY A 65 13.45 -7.83 -2.25
N ILE A 66 12.66 -7.13 -3.07
CA ILE A 66 13.15 -6.53 -4.32
C ILE A 66 12.80 -5.04 -4.37
N ASP A 67 13.80 -4.23 -4.74
CA ASP A 67 13.63 -2.79 -4.97
C ASP A 67 14.62 -2.30 -6.02
N GLN A 68 14.32 -1.19 -6.68
CA GLN A 68 15.22 -0.54 -7.63
C GLN A 68 16.42 0.09 -6.92
N THR A 69 16.19 0.63 -5.71
CA THR A 69 17.23 1.25 -4.89
C THR A 69 17.00 0.94 -3.42
N PHE A 70 18.07 0.66 -2.69
CA PHE A 70 18.00 0.52 -1.24
C PHE A 70 18.41 1.81 -0.50
N GLY A 71 18.93 2.83 -1.22
CA GLY A 71 19.36 4.10 -0.62
C GLY A 71 20.31 3.90 0.57
N ASP A 72 20.28 4.87 1.49
CA ASP A 72 21.10 4.87 2.72
C ASP A 72 20.55 3.95 3.83
N TYR A 73 19.40 3.32 3.61
CA TYR A 73 18.74 2.46 4.60
C TYR A 73 18.97 0.95 4.40
N ARG A 74 19.84 0.57 3.45
CA ARG A 74 20.14 -0.86 3.18
C ARG A 74 20.58 -1.62 4.44
N ASP A 75 21.40 -0.99 5.27
CA ASP A 75 21.95 -1.60 6.48
C ASP A 75 20.92 -1.71 7.61
N THR A 76 19.77 -1.01 7.50
CA THR A 76 18.68 -1.08 8.49
C THR A 76 17.60 -2.09 8.12
N ILE A 77 17.63 -2.61 6.88
CA ILE A 77 16.66 -3.62 6.42
C ILE A 77 16.99 -4.96 7.05
N LYS A 78 16.03 -5.55 7.75
CA LYS A 78 16.20 -6.85 8.42
C LYS A 78 16.09 -8.06 7.49
N LEU A 79 15.61 -7.87 6.23
CA LEU A 79 15.55 -8.93 5.24
C LEU A 79 16.97 -9.38 4.86
N ARG A 80 17.20 -10.69 4.87
CA ARG A 80 18.49 -11.29 4.49
C ARG A 80 18.68 -11.35 3.00
N ASP A 81 17.61 -11.70 2.27
CA ASP A 81 17.61 -11.90 0.82
C ASP A 81 17.07 -10.64 0.14
N LEU A 82 17.97 -9.77 -0.28
CA LEU A 82 17.67 -8.52 -0.98
C LEU A 82 18.17 -8.59 -2.42
N VAL A 83 17.30 -8.31 -3.35
CA VAL A 83 17.58 -8.28 -4.79
C VAL A 83 17.37 -6.87 -5.33
N ARG A 84 18.38 -6.30 -5.96
CA ARG A 84 18.22 -5.04 -6.68
C ARG A 84 17.66 -5.34 -8.08
N GLY A 85 16.48 -4.81 -8.39
CA GLY A 85 15.85 -5.06 -9.68
C GLY A 85 14.62 -4.21 -9.92
N ARG A 86 14.11 -4.24 -11.14
CA ARG A 86 12.86 -3.59 -11.55
C ARG A 86 11.73 -4.60 -11.52
N LEU A 87 10.54 -4.16 -11.17
CA LEU A 87 9.36 -5.03 -11.09
C LEU A 87 8.87 -5.46 -12.48
N GLU A 88 9.16 -4.68 -13.52
CA GLU A 88 8.82 -4.99 -14.91
C GLU A 88 9.70 -6.10 -15.53
N ALA A 89 10.80 -6.48 -14.85
CA ALA A 89 11.72 -7.53 -15.29
C ALA A 89 12.41 -8.14 -14.06
N LEU A 90 11.69 -9.01 -13.36
CA LEU A 90 12.16 -9.61 -12.11
C LEU A 90 13.31 -10.61 -12.39
N PRO A 91 14.51 -10.42 -11.79
CA PRO A 91 15.62 -11.36 -11.90
C PRO A 91 15.40 -12.58 -10.98
N LEU A 92 14.20 -13.13 -10.99
CA LEU A 92 13.74 -14.20 -10.11
C LEU A 92 13.14 -15.33 -10.97
N PRO A 93 13.31 -16.59 -10.56
CA PRO A 93 12.83 -17.73 -11.33
C PRO A 93 11.29 -17.80 -11.32
N SER A 94 10.73 -18.39 -12.39
CA SER A 94 9.28 -18.65 -12.50
C SER A 94 8.82 -19.64 -11.42
N ASN A 95 7.53 -19.56 -11.03
CA ASN A 95 6.88 -20.52 -10.11
C ASN A 95 7.63 -20.72 -8.78
N SER A 96 8.15 -19.63 -8.21
CA SER A 96 9.06 -19.69 -7.05
C SER A 96 8.44 -19.22 -5.75
N PHE A 97 7.41 -18.38 -5.81
CA PHE A 97 6.82 -17.75 -4.66
C PHE A 97 5.37 -18.21 -4.45
N ASP A 98 4.98 -18.30 -3.19
CA ASP A 98 3.62 -18.63 -2.78
C ASP A 98 2.80 -17.36 -2.53
N VAL A 99 3.48 -16.28 -2.11
CA VAL A 99 2.87 -14.99 -1.78
C VAL A 99 3.74 -13.85 -2.31
N ILE A 100 3.09 -12.86 -2.92
CA ILE A 100 3.70 -11.55 -3.21
C ILE A 100 3.02 -10.51 -2.33
N SER A 101 3.82 -9.77 -1.55
CA SER A 101 3.45 -8.55 -0.83
C SER A 101 3.84 -7.34 -1.66
N CYS A 102 2.91 -6.40 -1.88
CA CYS A 102 3.16 -5.20 -2.66
C CYS A 102 2.47 -4.01 -1.98
N THR A 103 3.26 -3.22 -1.24
CA THR A 103 2.73 -2.13 -0.40
C THR A 103 3.29 -0.78 -0.81
N TRP A 104 2.41 0.19 -1.07
CA TRP A 104 2.78 1.56 -1.47
C TRP A 104 3.62 1.64 -2.75
N VAL A 105 3.32 0.77 -3.72
CA VAL A 105 4.02 0.64 -5.00
C VAL A 105 3.11 0.95 -6.19
N LEU A 106 1.84 0.51 -6.14
CA LEU A 106 0.90 0.63 -7.27
C LEU A 106 0.78 2.06 -7.80
N GLU A 107 0.81 3.05 -6.93
CA GLU A 107 0.72 4.47 -7.30
C GLU A 107 1.91 4.95 -8.14
N HIS A 108 3.04 4.26 -8.05
CA HIS A 108 4.29 4.59 -8.74
C HIS A 108 4.49 3.83 -10.06
N LEU A 109 3.61 2.90 -10.39
CA LEU A 109 3.70 2.14 -11.63
C LEU A 109 3.22 2.98 -12.82
N GLU A 110 4.16 3.37 -13.68
CA GLU A 110 3.85 4.07 -14.94
C GLU A 110 3.17 3.11 -15.93
N ASN A 111 3.72 1.89 -16.04
CA ASN A 111 3.16 0.82 -16.84
C ASN A 111 2.99 -0.45 -15.97
N PRO A 112 1.81 -0.70 -15.39
CA PRO A 112 1.58 -1.82 -14.50
C PRO A 112 1.50 -3.19 -15.21
N ASP A 113 1.20 -3.23 -16.50
CA ASP A 113 0.98 -4.48 -17.24
C ASP A 113 2.19 -5.42 -17.24
N PRO A 114 3.44 -5.00 -17.58
CA PRO A 114 4.63 -5.84 -17.45
C PRO A 114 4.90 -6.29 -16.02
N VAL A 115 4.56 -5.47 -15.00
CA VAL A 115 4.72 -5.83 -13.59
C VAL A 115 3.79 -6.99 -13.22
N PHE A 116 2.53 -6.92 -13.62
CA PHE A 116 1.57 -7.99 -13.34
C PHE A 116 1.86 -9.28 -14.12
N GLN A 117 2.42 -9.16 -15.32
CA GLN A 117 2.93 -10.31 -16.07
C GLN A 117 4.08 -11.00 -15.32
N GLU A 118 5.03 -10.23 -14.77
CA GLU A 118 6.13 -10.76 -13.96
C GLU A 118 5.64 -11.37 -12.64
N PHE A 119 4.67 -10.73 -11.99
CA PHE A 119 4.05 -11.30 -10.79
C PHE A 119 3.38 -12.66 -11.08
N ALA A 120 2.63 -12.77 -12.19
CA ALA A 120 2.07 -14.04 -12.64
C ALA A 120 3.15 -15.09 -12.93
N ARG A 121 4.26 -14.69 -13.55
CA ARG A 121 5.37 -15.59 -13.90
C ARG A 121 6.07 -16.16 -12.67
N VAL A 122 6.33 -15.33 -11.65
CA VAL A 122 7.10 -15.78 -10.46
C VAL A 122 6.24 -16.47 -9.42
N LEU A 123 4.92 -16.23 -9.40
CA LEU A 123 3.99 -16.93 -8.52
C LEU A 123 3.81 -18.38 -8.96
N ARG A 124 3.61 -19.23 -7.98
CA ARG A 124 3.11 -20.59 -8.17
C ARG A 124 1.62 -20.56 -8.49
N ALA A 125 1.13 -21.61 -9.14
CA ALA A 125 -0.30 -21.82 -9.29
C ALA A 125 -1.00 -21.75 -7.92
N LYS A 126 -2.12 -21.05 -7.84
CA LYS A 126 -2.86 -20.74 -6.60
C LYS A 126 -2.11 -19.84 -5.59
N GLY A 127 -0.94 -19.29 -5.96
CA GLY A 127 -0.27 -18.26 -5.19
C GLY A 127 -1.10 -16.98 -5.08
N VAL A 128 -0.79 -16.12 -4.11
CA VAL A 128 -1.56 -14.92 -3.83
C VAL A 128 -0.72 -13.66 -3.95
N LEU A 129 -1.37 -12.59 -4.40
CA LEU A 129 -0.81 -11.26 -4.52
C LEU A 129 -1.62 -10.33 -3.61
N LEU A 130 -0.95 -9.72 -2.62
CA LEU A 130 -1.55 -8.80 -1.67
C LEU A 130 -1.12 -7.36 -1.98
N PHE A 131 -2.08 -6.46 -1.93
CA PHE A 131 -1.84 -5.02 -2.08
C PHE A 131 -2.29 -4.23 -0.86
N LEU A 132 -1.48 -3.23 -0.50
CA LEU A 132 -1.88 -2.08 0.29
C LEU A 132 -1.48 -0.83 -0.50
N ALA A 133 -2.44 -0.02 -0.88
CA ALA A 133 -2.19 1.15 -1.72
C ALA A 133 -3.16 2.31 -1.45
N PRO A 134 -2.78 3.54 -1.81
CA PRO A 134 -3.69 4.67 -1.77
C PRO A 134 -4.75 4.52 -2.87
N ASN A 135 -5.97 4.92 -2.56
CA ASN A 135 -7.07 4.92 -3.49
C ASN A 135 -7.07 6.22 -4.33
N ALA A 136 -7.09 6.11 -5.66
CA ALA A 136 -7.09 7.27 -6.55
C ALA A 136 -8.36 8.13 -6.45
N HIS A 137 -9.46 7.57 -5.97
CA HIS A 137 -10.74 8.28 -5.78
C HIS A 137 -10.91 8.83 -4.36
N ASN A 138 -9.86 8.81 -3.52
CA ASN A 138 -9.98 9.29 -2.15
C ASN A 138 -10.39 10.78 -2.11
N TYR A 139 -11.13 11.14 -1.05
CA TYR A 139 -11.66 12.50 -0.88
C TYR A 139 -10.57 13.57 -0.82
N ILE A 140 -9.36 13.23 -0.39
CA ILE A 140 -8.23 14.18 -0.32
C ILE A 140 -7.71 14.49 -1.72
N ALA A 141 -7.58 13.47 -2.58
CA ALA A 141 -7.21 13.65 -3.97
C ALA A 141 -8.27 14.47 -4.72
N LEU A 142 -9.55 14.28 -4.41
CA LEU A 142 -10.64 15.07 -4.98
C LEU A 142 -10.59 16.53 -4.52
N ILE A 143 -10.40 16.78 -3.22
CA ILE A 143 -10.24 18.13 -2.67
C ILE A 143 -9.02 18.82 -3.28
N SER A 144 -7.90 18.13 -3.41
CA SER A 144 -6.68 18.69 -3.97
C SER A 144 -6.84 19.17 -5.43
N ARG A 145 -7.72 18.52 -6.21
CA ARG A 145 -8.02 18.95 -7.60
C ARG A 145 -8.77 20.26 -7.70
N VAL A 146 -9.52 20.62 -6.65
CA VAL A 146 -10.30 21.86 -6.59
C VAL A 146 -9.47 23.01 -6.04
N VAL A 147 -8.36 22.72 -5.37
CA VAL A 147 -7.46 23.74 -4.82
C VAL A 147 -6.66 24.39 -5.96
N PRO A 148 -6.72 25.73 -6.12
CA PRO A 148 -5.99 26.43 -7.16
C PRO A 148 -4.47 26.20 -7.06
N ASN A 149 -3.78 26.11 -8.19
CA ASN A 149 -2.34 25.79 -8.26
C ASN A 149 -1.45 26.74 -7.43
N TRP A 150 -1.83 27.99 -7.27
CA TRP A 150 -1.08 28.95 -6.45
C TRP A 150 -1.16 28.66 -4.95
N LEU A 151 -2.27 28.05 -4.50
CA LEU A 151 -2.48 27.62 -3.12
C LEU A 151 -1.93 26.21 -2.91
N HIS A 152 -1.85 25.39 -3.97
CA HIS A 152 -1.45 23.99 -3.93
C HIS A 152 -0.06 23.79 -3.31
N LYS A 153 0.94 24.60 -3.69
CA LYS A 153 2.29 24.54 -3.10
C LYS A 153 2.29 24.82 -1.60
N HIS A 154 1.44 25.74 -1.15
CA HIS A 154 1.31 26.10 0.26
C HIS A 154 0.58 25.02 1.05
N VAL A 155 -0.51 24.50 0.50
CA VAL A 155 -1.30 23.41 1.09
C VAL A 155 -0.48 22.12 1.15
N VAL A 156 0.21 21.74 0.09
CA VAL A 156 1.09 20.56 0.07
C VAL A 156 2.24 20.69 1.06
N ARG A 157 2.89 21.86 1.13
CA ARG A 157 3.96 22.12 2.11
C ARG A 157 3.47 22.07 3.55
N VAL A 158 2.26 22.55 3.81
CA VAL A 158 1.63 22.52 5.13
C VAL A 158 1.10 21.13 5.47
N LEU A 159 0.52 20.40 4.49
CA LEU A 159 -0.11 19.11 4.71
C LEU A 159 0.90 17.95 4.74
N TYR A 160 1.94 17.98 3.92
CA TYR A 160 2.83 16.83 3.80
C TYR A 160 4.19 17.01 4.47
N GLY A 161 4.59 18.23 4.83
CA GLY A 161 5.85 18.51 5.57
C GLY A 161 7.12 17.88 4.99
N ARG A 162 7.03 17.28 3.81
CA ARG A 162 8.12 16.55 3.16
C ARG A 162 8.90 17.50 2.26
N GLU A 163 10.20 17.55 2.46
CA GLU A 163 11.11 18.01 1.43
C GLU A 163 11.01 17.05 0.23
N GLN A 164 10.94 17.63 -0.97
CA GLN A 164 10.74 16.91 -2.25
C GLN A 164 11.87 15.92 -2.62
N GLN A 165 12.84 15.68 -1.76
CA GLN A 165 14.05 14.92 -2.08
C GLN A 165 13.85 13.41 -2.28
N PHE A 166 12.69 12.83 -1.90
CA PHE A 166 12.45 11.38 -2.00
C PHE A 166 11.05 11.02 -2.50
N THR A 167 10.42 11.86 -3.32
CA THR A 167 9.10 11.54 -3.89
C THR A 167 9.27 10.94 -5.28
N PHE A 168 9.03 9.62 -5.37
CA PHE A 168 8.84 8.97 -6.67
C PHE A 168 7.60 9.56 -7.36
N PRO A 169 7.62 9.68 -8.71
CA PRO A 169 6.43 10.09 -9.46
C PRO A 169 5.23 9.19 -9.12
N VAL A 170 4.04 9.77 -9.11
CA VAL A 170 2.79 9.03 -8.89
C VAL A 170 1.92 9.11 -10.13
N TYR A 171 1.42 7.96 -10.59
CA TYR A 171 0.66 7.82 -11.82
C TYR A 171 -0.78 7.36 -11.59
N TYR A 172 -1.06 6.64 -10.50
CA TYR A 172 -2.39 6.12 -10.14
C TYR A 172 -3.09 5.37 -11.28
N LYS A 173 -2.36 4.55 -12.04
CA LYS A 173 -2.90 3.83 -13.22
C LYS A 173 -3.93 2.78 -12.86
N THR A 174 -3.69 2.04 -11.76
CA THR A 174 -4.50 0.90 -11.30
C THR A 174 -5.01 1.05 -9.86
N ASN A 175 -4.94 2.24 -9.27
CA ASN A 175 -5.32 2.50 -7.87
C ASN A 175 -6.84 2.68 -7.64
N THR A 176 -7.66 2.01 -8.42
CA THR A 176 -9.11 1.85 -8.19
C THR A 176 -9.48 0.39 -8.36
N LYS A 177 -10.56 -0.06 -7.70
CA LYS A 177 -10.98 -1.47 -7.78
C LYS A 177 -11.16 -1.93 -9.23
N ASP A 178 -11.93 -1.19 -10.03
CA ASP A 178 -12.29 -1.61 -11.39
C ASP A 178 -11.05 -1.71 -12.30
N LYS A 179 -10.15 -0.72 -12.25
CA LYS A 179 -8.92 -0.73 -13.04
C LYS A 179 -7.95 -1.82 -12.60
N LEU A 180 -7.88 -2.08 -11.29
CA LEU A 180 -7.03 -3.13 -10.75
C LEU A 180 -7.55 -4.50 -11.15
N ASP A 181 -8.87 -4.74 -11.02
CA ASP A 181 -9.54 -5.97 -11.47
C ASP A 181 -9.32 -6.19 -12.97
N GLU A 182 -9.59 -5.18 -13.80
CA GLU A 182 -9.41 -5.27 -15.26
C GLU A 182 -7.97 -5.64 -15.63
N SER A 183 -6.99 -4.99 -15.00
CA SER A 183 -5.59 -5.21 -15.33
C SER A 183 -5.11 -6.59 -14.85
N LEU A 184 -5.44 -6.99 -13.64
CA LEU A 184 -5.01 -8.27 -13.06
C LEU A 184 -5.73 -9.48 -13.68
N ASN A 185 -7.01 -9.34 -14.03
CA ASN A 185 -7.76 -10.42 -14.70
C ASN A 185 -7.12 -10.83 -16.02
N ARG A 186 -6.52 -9.91 -16.77
CA ARG A 186 -5.78 -10.21 -18.02
C ARG A 186 -4.58 -11.13 -17.80
N HIS A 187 -4.03 -11.13 -16.58
CA HIS A 187 -2.88 -11.96 -16.19
C HIS A 187 -3.27 -13.18 -15.35
N GLY A 188 -4.55 -13.55 -15.33
CA GLY A 188 -5.02 -14.75 -14.65
C GLY A 188 -5.19 -14.61 -13.13
N PHE A 189 -5.31 -13.41 -12.61
CA PHE A 189 -5.62 -13.17 -11.21
C PHE A 189 -7.12 -12.95 -11.00
N ILE A 190 -7.66 -13.49 -9.92
CA ILE A 190 -9.05 -13.29 -9.47
C ILE A 190 -9.04 -12.65 -8.10
N CYS A 191 -9.85 -11.60 -7.91
CA CYS A 191 -10.00 -10.91 -6.65
C CYS A 191 -10.70 -11.82 -5.62
N GLU A 192 -10.03 -12.10 -4.49
CA GLU A 192 -10.61 -12.84 -3.36
C GLU A 192 -11.07 -11.91 -2.23
N TYR A 193 -10.37 -10.81 -2.06
CA TYR A 193 -10.68 -9.83 -1.04
C TYR A 193 -10.38 -8.42 -1.53
N PHE A 194 -11.29 -7.50 -1.26
CA PHE A 194 -11.07 -6.08 -1.50
C PHE A 194 -11.80 -5.26 -0.45
N ARG A 195 -11.09 -4.34 0.21
CA ARG A 195 -11.68 -3.45 1.21
C ARG A 195 -11.09 -2.06 1.11
N TYR A 196 -11.95 -1.06 0.99
CA TYR A 196 -11.57 0.33 1.19
C TYR A 196 -11.43 0.61 2.69
N ILE A 197 -10.38 1.35 3.07
CA ILE A 197 -10.03 1.61 4.45
C ILE A 197 -9.81 3.11 4.63
N GLY A 198 -10.47 3.67 5.63
CA GLY A 198 -10.33 5.06 6.02
C GLY A 198 -9.14 5.30 6.94
N ASP A 199 -8.66 6.52 6.94
CA ASP A 199 -7.72 7.03 7.94
C ASP A 199 -8.14 8.42 8.39
N PRO A 200 -8.93 8.54 9.47
CA PRO A 200 -9.39 9.83 9.99
C PRO A 200 -8.24 10.72 10.44
N THR A 201 -7.05 10.14 10.60
CA THR A 201 -5.86 10.88 11.02
C THR A 201 -5.00 11.36 9.85
N TYR A 202 -5.39 11.05 8.61
CA TYR A 202 -4.62 11.41 7.42
C TYR A 202 -4.35 12.92 7.28
N ILE A 203 -5.30 13.75 7.72
CA ILE A 203 -5.19 15.21 7.75
C ILE A 203 -5.07 15.79 9.18
N ALA A 204 -4.79 14.96 10.18
CA ALA A 204 -4.82 15.33 11.60
C ALA A 204 -3.57 16.12 12.05
N PHE A 205 -3.27 17.23 11.39
CA PHE A 205 -2.16 18.12 11.78
C PHE A 205 -2.50 19.01 13.00
N ASN A 206 -3.78 19.17 13.28
CA ASN A 206 -4.31 19.87 14.45
C ASN A 206 -5.71 19.35 14.79
N GLU A 207 -6.25 19.74 15.94
CA GLU A 207 -7.56 19.28 16.42
C GLU A 207 -8.74 19.57 15.46
N PRO A 208 -8.88 20.78 14.87
CA PRO A 208 -9.94 21.02 13.88
C PRO A 208 -9.86 20.11 12.65
N LEU A 209 -8.67 19.90 12.10
CA LEU A 209 -8.47 19.02 10.93
C LEU A 209 -8.70 17.53 11.31
N TYR A 210 -8.30 17.13 12.50
CA TYR A 210 -8.63 15.79 13.01
C TYR A 210 -10.15 15.56 13.07
N ARG A 211 -10.91 16.49 13.64
CA ARG A 211 -12.37 16.43 13.69
C ARG A 211 -13.01 16.40 12.31
N LEU A 212 -12.47 17.19 11.39
CA LEU A 212 -12.88 17.15 9.97
C LEU A 212 -12.59 15.79 9.35
N GLY A 213 -11.42 15.21 9.58
CA GLY A 213 -11.05 13.87 9.14
C GLY A 213 -12.03 12.80 9.66
N VAL A 214 -12.32 12.83 10.95
CA VAL A 214 -13.32 11.92 11.58
C VAL A 214 -14.71 12.08 10.96
N PHE A 215 -15.14 13.31 10.70
CA PHE A 215 -16.41 13.59 10.04
C PHE A 215 -16.47 13.03 8.61
N LEU A 216 -15.42 13.28 7.80
CA LEU A 216 -15.32 12.79 6.43
C LEU A 216 -15.30 11.25 6.40
N GLU A 217 -14.58 10.61 7.31
CA GLU A 217 -14.57 9.15 7.42
C GLU A 217 -15.94 8.58 7.75
N ARG A 218 -16.70 9.21 8.65
CA ARG A 218 -18.08 8.81 8.94
C ARG A 218 -18.99 8.92 7.72
N LEU A 219 -18.83 9.96 6.89
CA LEU A 219 -19.56 10.08 5.63
C LEU A 219 -19.20 8.94 4.66
N THR A 220 -17.92 8.55 4.60
CA THR A 220 -17.47 7.45 3.73
C THR A 220 -17.82 6.06 4.28
N ASP A 221 -18.40 5.91 5.48
CA ASP A 221 -18.91 4.65 5.98
C ASP A 221 -20.22 4.23 5.32
N PHE A 222 -20.99 5.16 4.76
CA PHE A 222 -22.17 4.83 3.95
C PHE A 222 -21.76 3.96 2.75
N GLN A 223 -22.56 2.93 2.48
CA GLN A 223 -22.22 1.90 1.49
C GLN A 223 -21.89 2.47 0.10
N GLY A 224 -22.61 3.48 -0.36
CA GLY A 224 -22.36 4.14 -1.65
C GLY A 224 -21.14 5.06 -1.68
N MET A 225 -20.54 5.38 -0.53
CA MET A 225 -19.42 6.34 -0.43
C MET A 225 -18.08 5.69 -0.02
N ARG A 226 -18.06 4.39 0.24
CA ARG A 226 -16.84 3.68 0.68
C ARG A 226 -15.68 3.81 -0.31
N HIS A 227 -15.97 3.95 -1.59
CA HIS A 227 -14.97 4.14 -2.64
C HIS A 227 -14.22 5.48 -2.57
N PHE A 228 -14.62 6.40 -1.66
CA PHE A 228 -13.88 7.64 -1.38
C PHE A 228 -12.89 7.52 -0.22
N LYS A 229 -12.81 6.38 0.47
CA LYS A 229 -11.83 6.16 1.53
C LYS A 229 -10.40 6.23 0.99
N VAL A 230 -9.46 6.56 1.89
CA VAL A 230 -8.08 6.95 1.50
C VAL A 230 -7.23 5.80 0.98
N HIS A 231 -7.41 4.60 1.52
CA HIS A 231 -6.61 3.42 1.16
C HIS A 231 -7.50 2.26 0.72
N PHE A 232 -6.88 1.26 0.14
CA PHE A 232 -7.48 -0.06 0.01
C PHE A 232 -6.46 -1.15 0.32
N VAL A 233 -6.98 -2.29 0.77
CA VAL A 233 -6.26 -3.56 0.84
C VAL A 233 -6.96 -4.56 -0.06
N ALA A 234 -6.19 -5.31 -0.83
CA ALA A 234 -6.73 -6.29 -1.77
C ALA A 234 -5.88 -7.56 -1.78
N VAL A 235 -6.55 -8.69 -2.03
CA VAL A 235 -5.92 -10.00 -2.26
C VAL A 235 -6.44 -10.57 -3.57
N TYR A 236 -5.52 -10.98 -4.40
CA TYR A 236 -5.80 -11.63 -5.68
C TYR A 236 -5.13 -12.99 -5.72
N ARG A 237 -5.86 -13.98 -6.22
CA ARG A 237 -5.34 -15.32 -6.42
C ARG A 237 -4.98 -15.56 -7.88
N TYR A 238 -3.77 -16.03 -8.11
CA TYR A 238 -3.33 -16.46 -9.42
C TYR A 238 -3.94 -17.83 -9.76
N GLN A 239 -4.53 -17.98 -10.93
CA GLN A 239 -5.22 -19.21 -11.32
C GLN A 239 -4.28 -20.26 -11.92
N GLY A 240 -3.09 -19.86 -12.38
CA GLY A 240 -2.11 -20.77 -13.00
C GLY A 240 -2.14 -20.70 -14.49
#